data_d5bdc8da4f9dba0333a85e41b80064d2
#
_entry.id   d5bdc8da4f9dba0333a85e41b80064d2
#
_cell.length_a   1.000
_cell.length_b   1.000
_cell.length_c   1.000
_cell.angle_alpha   90.00
_cell.angle_beta   90.00
_cell.angle_gamma   90.00
#
_symmetry.space_group_name_H-M   'P 1'
#
loop_
_entity.id
_entity.type
_entity.pdbx_description
1 polymer ?
#
loop_
_entity_poly.entity_id
_entity_poly.type
_entity_poly.pdbx_seq_one_letter_code
_entity_poly.pdbx_strand_id
1 'polypeptide(L)'
;MILPRVQMNNIKQKWKFFIIWWCHKLGYNGLKLEKFDMTIITYMDTRRRADCDNTVPKFILDGFTEAGFIVDDDYQHLRSLTLRMGYDKENPRTEIIINTINN
;
A
#
# COMPACT_ATOMS: atom_id res chain seq x y z
N MET A 1 3.33 6.20 4.82
CA MET A 1 2.81 6.81 3.58
C MET A 1 1.29 6.85 3.63
N ILE A 2 0.72 8.00 3.35
CA ILE A 2 -0.73 8.19 3.31
C ILE A 2 -1.12 8.47 1.87
N LEU A 3 -2.01 7.66 1.32
CA LEU A 3 -2.49 7.82 -0.04
C LEU A 3 -3.92 8.33 -0.02
N PRO A 4 -4.30 9.26 -0.92
CA PRO A 4 -5.69 9.63 -1.07
C PRO A 4 -6.52 8.45 -1.53
N ARG A 5 -7.80 8.47 -1.19
CA ARG A 5 -8.71 7.42 -1.62
C ARG A 5 -8.86 7.45 -3.14
N VAL A 6 -8.59 6.34 -3.79
CA VAL A 6 -8.78 6.16 -5.22
C VAL A 6 -9.99 5.27 -5.44
N GLN A 7 -10.91 5.69 -6.31
CA GLN A 7 -12.07 4.86 -6.62
C GLN A 7 -11.65 3.61 -7.39
N MET A 8 -12.27 2.48 -7.03
CA MET A 8 -11.81 1.15 -7.45
C MET A 8 -12.15 0.78 -8.90
N ASN A 9 -12.90 1.59 -9.64
CA ASN A 9 -13.54 1.17 -10.88
C ASN A 9 -12.66 1.12 -12.13
N ASN A 10 -11.38 1.47 -12.07
CA ASN A 10 -10.50 1.45 -13.23
C ASN A 10 -9.04 1.23 -12.84
N ILE A 11 -8.74 0.32 -11.89
CA ILE A 11 -7.76 0.75 -10.95
C ILE A 11 -6.53 -0.11 -10.91
N LYS A 12 -6.54 -1.27 -11.53
CA LYS A 12 -5.39 -2.15 -11.41
C LYS A 12 -4.10 -1.44 -11.79
N GLN A 13 -4.10 -0.77 -12.94
CA GLN A 13 -2.92 -0.06 -13.40
C GLN A 13 -2.75 1.31 -12.75
N LYS A 14 -3.84 1.99 -12.44
CA LYS A 14 -3.77 3.32 -11.82
C LYS A 14 -3.15 3.28 -10.43
N TRP A 15 -3.48 2.27 -9.61
CA TRP A 15 -2.85 2.09 -8.32
C TRP A 15 -1.34 1.89 -8.44
N LYS A 16 -0.94 1.06 -9.38
CA LYS A 16 0.48 0.78 -9.62
C LYS A 16 1.23 2.04 -10.01
N PHE A 17 0.74 2.79 -10.99
CA PHE A 17 1.39 4.02 -11.43
C PHE A 17 1.38 5.08 -10.33
N PHE A 18 0.32 5.15 -9.57
CA PHE A 18 0.21 6.08 -8.45
C PHE A 18 1.26 5.80 -7.38
N ILE A 19 1.44 4.53 -7.03
CA ILE A 19 2.46 4.12 -6.07
C ILE A 19 3.87 4.43 -6.58
N ILE A 20 4.13 4.15 -7.84
CA ILE A 20 5.43 4.45 -8.46
C ILE A 20 5.70 5.96 -8.39
N TRP A 21 4.72 6.76 -8.74
CA TRP A 21 4.83 8.23 -8.70
C TRP A 21 5.13 8.71 -7.28
N TRP A 22 4.43 8.20 -6.28
CA TRP A 22 4.66 8.57 -4.88
C TRP A 22 6.06 8.17 -4.42
N CYS A 23 6.52 6.99 -4.78
CA CYS A 23 7.87 6.54 -4.43
C CYS A 23 8.92 7.49 -5.00
N HIS A 24 8.78 7.90 -6.24
CA HIS A 24 9.70 8.86 -6.85
C HIS A 24 9.63 10.22 -6.17
N LYS A 25 8.43 10.69 -5.88
CA LYS A 25 8.24 12.00 -5.25
C LYS A 25 8.84 12.05 -3.85
N LEU A 26 8.72 10.98 -3.09
CA LEU A 26 9.24 10.89 -1.72
C LEU A 26 10.71 10.46 -1.67
N GLY A 27 11.32 10.12 -2.79
CA GLY A 27 12.70 9.67 -2.83
C GLY A 27 12.89 8.24 -2.36
N TYR A 28 11.85 7.41 -2.40
CA TYR A 28 11.89 6.02 -1.93
C TYR A 28 12.28 5.04 -3.02
N ASN A 29 12.29 5.48 -4.27
CA ASN A 29 12.71 4.62 -5.38
C ASN A 29 14.19 4.22 -5.19
N GLY A 30 14.46 2.94 -5.35
CA GLY A 30 15.82 2.42 -5.22
C GLY A 30 16.26 2.08 -3.80
N LEU A 31 15.40 2.23 -2.78
CA LEU A 31 15.74 1.84 -1.41
C LEU A 31 15.90 0.34 -1.25
N LYS A 32 15.15 -0.44 -2.00
CA LYS A 32 15.23 -1.91 -2.06
C LYS A 32 15.23 -2.55 -0.67
N LEU A 33 14.15 -2.35 0.06
CA LEU A 33 13.98 -2.94 1.38
C LEU A 33 13.97 -4.47 1.27
N GLU A 34 14.83 -5.11 2.03
CA GLU A 34 15.00 -6.56 1.96
C GLU A 34 14.01 -7.31 2.83
N LYS A 35 13.75 -6.81 4.03
CA LYS A 35 12.75 -7.40 4.93
C LYS A 35 11.92 -6.30 5.57
N PHE A 36 10.62 -6.50 5.56
CA PHE A 36 9.70 -5.50 6.08
C PHE A 36 8.36 -6.12 6.47
N ASP A 37 7.63 -5.43 7.33
CA ASP A 37 6.23 -5.67 7.62
C ASP A 37 5.42 -4.53 7.00
N MET A 38 4.23 -4.84 6.51
CA MET A 38 3.34 -3.84 5.92
C MET A 38 1.97 -3.91 6.57
N THR A 39 1.43 -2.75 6.91
CA THR A 39 0.05 -2.60 7.35
C THR A 39 -0.64 -1.62 6.41
N ILE A 40 -1.78 -2.02 5.88
CA ILE A 40 -2.62 -1.18 5.03
C ILE A 40 -3.92 -0.93 5.77
N ILE A 41 -4.22 0.34 6.05
CA ILE A 41 -5.43 0.75 6.75
C ILE A 41 -6.26 1.57 5.78
N THR A 42 -7.48 1.11 5.48
CA THR A 42 -8.39 1.83 4.61
C THR A 42 -9.47 2.48 5.48
N TYR A 43 -9.50 3.82 5.46
CA TYR A 43 -10.53 4.59 6.17
C TYR A 43 -11.63 4.96 5.19
N MET A 44 -12.84 4.49 5.49
CA MET A 44 -14.00 4.72 4.65
C MET A 44 -14.78 5.94 5.15
N ASP A 45 -15.49 6.59 4.23
CA ASP A 45 -16.35 7.72 4.56
C ASP A 45 -17.75 7.30 5.00
N THR A 46 -18.05 6.02 5.00
CA THR A 46 -19.34 5.46 5.35
C THR A 46 -19.14 4.23 6.20
N ARG A 47 -20.11 3.95 7.07
CA ARG A 47 -20.12 2.73 7.89
C ARG A 47 -20.82 1.58 7.17
N ARG A 48 -21.14 1.72 5.91
CA ARG A 48 -21.70 0.63 5.13
C ARG A 48 -20.70 -0.51 5.07
N ARG A 49 -21.24 -1.72 5.03
CA ARG A 49 -20.45 -2.93 4.92
C ARG A 49 -19.56 -2.83 3.67
N ALA A 50 -18.27 -2.95 3.89
CA ALA A 50 -17.30 -3.01 2.81
C ALA A 50 -16.46 -4.26 3.00
N ASP A 51 -16.32 -5.04 1.93
CA ASP A 51 -15.48 -6.23 1.97
C ASP A 51 -14.02 -5.81 1.78
N CYS A 52 -13.13 -6.43 2.56
CA CYS A 52 -11.70 -6.28 2.34
C CYS A 52 -11.33 -7.00 1.05
N ASP A 53 -10.96 -6.22 0.05
CA ASP A 53 -10.53 -6.77 -1.23
C ASP A 53 -9.02 -7.04 -1.19
N ASN A 54 -8.62 -8.27 -1.41
CA ASN A 54 -7.21 -8.66 -1.45
C ASN A 54 -6.49 -8.18 -2.70
N THR A 55 -7.20 -7.57 -3.64
CA THR A 55 -6.63 -7.12 -4.90
C THR A 55 -5.78 -5.86 -4.73
N VAL A 56 -6.25 -4.92 -3.90
CA VAL A 56 -5.55 -3.64 -3.70
C VAL A 56 -4.15 -3.82 -3.11
N PRO A 57 -3.95 -4.66 -2.07
CA PRO A 57 -2.60 -4.89 -1.55
C PRO A 57 -1.63 -5.41 -2.60
N LYS A 58 -2.09 -6.27 -3.50
CA LYS A 58 -1.25 -6.79 -4.57
C LYS A 58 -0.76 -5.67 -5.49
N PHE A 59 -1.62 -4.75 -5.87
CA PHE A 59 -1.23 -3.64 -6.75
C PHE A 59 -0.28 -2.68 -6.05
N ILE A 60 -0.46 -2.44 -4.77
CA ILE A 60 0.44 -1.62 -3.98
C ILE A 60 1.84 -2.26 -3.93
N LEU A 61 1.88 -3.56 -3.65
CA LEU A 61 3.16 -4.29 -3.58
C LEU A 61 3.84 -4.35 -4.94
N ASP A 62 3.08 -4.58 -6.02
CA ASP A 62 3.63 -4.57 -7.39
C ASP A 62 4.23 -3.20 -7.71
N GLY A 63 3.57 -2.12 -7.32
CA GLY A 63 4.07 -0.77 -7.52
C GLY A 63 5.36 -0.52 -6.75
N PHE A 64 5.43 -0.95 -5.51
CA PHE A 64 6.64 -0.81 -4.71
C PHE A 64 7.81 -1.61 -5.28
N THR A 65 7.54 -2.81 -5.77
CA THR A 65 8.57 -3.64 -6.39
C THR A 65 9.09 -2.97 -7.67
N GLU A 66 8.21 -2.50 -8.50
CA GLU A 66 8.58 -1.85 -9.76
C GLU A 66 9.31 -0.54 -9.54
N ALA A 67 8.95 0.22 -8.51
CA ALA A 67 9.64 1.46 -8.15
C ALA A 67 11.00 1.22 -7.49
N GLY A 68 11.30 -0.02 -7.11
CA GLY A 68 12.54 -0.31 -6.39
C GLY A 68 12.51 0.09 -4.93
N PHE A 69 11.34 0.30 -4.36
CA PHE A 69 11.19 0.59 -2.93
C PHE A 69 11.39 -0.67 -2.09
N ILE A 70 10.95 -1.81 -2.58
CA ILE A 70 11.16 -3.12 -1.98
C ILE A 70 11.85 -4.02 -2.99
N VAL A 71 12.54 -5.05 -2.50
CA VAL A 71 13.20 -6.03 -3.39
C VAL A 71 12.14 -6.90 -4.06
N ASP A 72 11.21 -7.45 -3.29
CA ASP A 72 10.14 -8.29 -3.78
C ASP A 72 9.04 -8.37 -2.73
N ASP A 73 7.87 -8.88 -3.14
CA ASP A 73 6.72 -9.05 -2.26
C ASP A 73 6.53 -10.50 -1.80
N ASP A 74 7.53 -11.36 -2.01
CA ASP A 74 7.46 -12.74 -1.57
C ASP A 74 7.65 -12.87 -0.04
N TYR A 75 7.42 -14.07 0.49
CA TYR A 75 7.47 -14.30 1.94
C TYR A 75 8.87 -14.14 2.54
N GLN A 76 9.91 -14.17 1.71
CA GLN A 76 11.28 -13.96 2.18
C GLN A 76 11.55 -12.48 2.49
N HIS A 77 10.82 -11.58 1.88
CA HIS A 77 10.98 -10.14 2.04
C HIS A 77 9.84 -9.52 2.83
N LEU A 78 8.60 -9.86 2.51
CA LEU A 78 7.41 -9.40 3.24
C LEU A 78 7.10 -10.41 4.36
N ARG A 79 7.47 -10.05 5.59
CA ARG A 79 7.28 -10.93 6.74
C ARG A 79 5.82 -11.00 7.16
N SER A 80 5.14 -9.88 7.20
CA SER A 80 3.72 -9.85 7.55
C SER A 80 2.99 -8.75 6.79
N LEU A 81 1.74 -9.03 6.44
CA LEU A 81 0.84 -8.09 5.80
C LEU A 81 -0.43 -8.03 6.64
N THR A 82 -0.75 -6.87 7.16
CA THR A 82 -1.94 -6.65 7.97
C THR A 82 -2.87 -5.71 7.23
N LEU A 83 -4.13 -6.12 7.08
CA LEU A 83 -5.17 -5.30 6.49
C LEU A 83 -6.14 -4.88 7.59
N ARG A 84 -6.41 -3.58 7.65
CA ARG A 84 -7.34 -3.03 8.63
C ARG A 84 -8.33 -2.10 7.93
N MET A 85 -9.55 -2.09 8.44
CA MET A 85 -10.59 -1.18 7.97
C MET A 85 -10.95 -0.23 9.08
N GLY A 86 -11.13 1.03 8.74
CA GLY A 86 -11.54 2.07 9.68
C GLY A 86 -12.59 2.97 9.07
N TYR A 87 -13.06 3.91 9.86
CA TYR A 87 -14.05 4.88 9.45
C TYR A 87 -13.54 6.27 9.76
N ASP A 88 -13.53 7.15 8.76
CA ASP A 88 -13.21 8.56 8.93
C ASP A 88 -13.99 9.35 7.87
N LYS A 89 -15.11 9.91 8.28
CA LYS A 89 -15.99 10.65 7.38
C LYS A 89 -15.31 11.90 6.82
N GLU A 90 -14.48 12.54 7.62
CA GLU A 90 -13.87 13.82 7.26
C GLU A 90 -12.67 13.66 6.32
N ASN A 91 -11.98 12.53 6.43
CA ASN A 91 -10.77 12.33 5.64
C ASN A 91 -10.62 10.85 5.26
N PRO A 92 -11.46 10.35 4.34
CA PRO A 92 -11.31 8.98 3.85
C PRO A 92 -9.97 8.85 3.13
N ARG A 93 -9.22 7.78 3.46
CA ARG A 93 -7.87 7.63 2.94
C ARG A 93 -7.39 6.19 3.11
N THR A 94 -6.29 5.87 2.47
CA THR A 94 -5.55 4.63 2.69
C THR A 94 -4.18 4.98 3.28
N GLU A 95 -3.88 4.43 4.45
CA GLU A 95 -2.58 4.58 5.08
C GLU A 95 -1.77 3.31 4.88
N ILE A 96 -0.51 3.46 4.50
CA ILE A 96 0.41 2.35 4.33
C ILE A 96 1.56 2.55 5.31
N ILE A 97 1.72 1.61 6.22
CA ILE A 97 2.76 1.64 7.23
C ILE A 97 3.74 0.52 6.91
N ILE A 98 5.01 0.87 6.75
CA ILE A 98 6.06 -0.09 6.46
C ILE A 98 7.08 -0.02 7.58
N ASN A 99 7.31 -1.15 8.23
CA ASN A 99 8.33 -1.29 9.24
C ASN A 99 9.47 -2.16 8.69
N THR A 100 10.65 -1.58 8.59
CA THR A 100 11.82 -2.32 8.14
C THR A 100 12.33 -3.23 9.27
N ILE A 101 12.86 -4.37 8.88
CA ILE A 101 13.39 -5.35 9.83
C ILE A 101 14.89 -5.43 9.59
N ASN A 102 15.64 -5.07 10.62
CA ASN A 102 17.10 -5.21 10.59
C ASN A 102 17.49 -6.53 11.25
N ASN A 103 18.20 -7.33 10.51
CA ASN A 103 18.77 -8.55 11.06
C ASN A 103 20.17 -8.30 11.58
#